data_eef7c6e1cc1b97e5c48d8dcc539125e7
#
_entry.id   eef7c6e1cc1b97e5c48d8dcc539125e7
#
_cell.length_a   1.000
_cell.length_b   1.000
_cell.length_c   1.000
_cell.angle_alpha   90.00
_cell.angle_beta   90.00
_cell.angle_gamma   90.00
#
_symmetry.space_group_name_H-M   'P 1'
#
loop_
_entity.id
_entity.type
_entity.pdbx_description
1 polymer ?
#
loop_
_entity_poly.entity_id
_entity_poly.type
_entity_poly.pdbx_seq_one_letter_code
_entity_poly.pdbx_strand_id
1 'polypeptide(L)'
;EALGAITDRSRRLAEMSVGERYRVRLACLLGANHDFLLLDEPTNHLDQRALDFLTDTVRGSEGGIVVVSHDRVLLADIATKVLDLDPSQDGTTRLYGDGYGGFLAGRERELARWTQEYDQHQSEQRRLVNDLSTAQNRLQSGWRPPKGTGKHQRATRAPSLVRSVNRRLDDLTAHAVNKPEAPLRFRMPELPALGGTTLVRVDEVTVFHRLIVPVSVALS
;
A
#
# COMPACT_ATOMS: atom_id res chain seq x y z
N GLU A 1 3.40 -20.16 29.09
CA GLU A 1 4.54 -20.89 28.46
C GLU A 1 4.53 -20.77 26.93
N ALA A 2 3.39 -20.90 26.25
CA ALA A 2 3.32 -20.90 24.77
C ALA A 2 3.86 -19.61 24.13
N LEU A 3 3.67 -18.45 24.74
CA LEU A 3 4.19 -17.16 24.28
C LEU A 3 5.65 -16.90 24.70
N GLY A 4 6.35 -17.87 25.32
CA GLY A 4 7.65 -17.65 25.92
C GLY A 4 7.65 -16.58 27.02
N ALA A 5 6.48 -16.32 27.61
CA ALA A 5 6.35 -15.39 28.71
C ALA A 5 6.99 -15.99 29.99
N ILE A 6 7.62 -15.12 30.77
CA ILE A 6 8.22 -15.53 32.04
C ILE A 6 7.10 -15.88 33.02
N THR A 7 7.19 -17.09 33.59
CA THR A 7 6.20 -17.61 34.56
C THR A 7 6.61 -17.37 36.00
N ASP A 8 7.84 -16.90 36.26
CA ASP A 8 8.30 -16.55 37.60
C ASP A 8 7.59 -15.29 38.10
N ARG A 9 6.66 -15.50 39.04
CA ARG A 9 5.85 -14.43 39.64
C ARG A 9 6.62 -13.53 40.63
N SER A 10 7.83 -13.94 41.03
CA SER A 10 8.66 -13.15 41.96
C SER A 10 9.45 -12.06 41.23
N ARG A 11 9.66 -12.20 39.93
CA ARG A 11 10.45 -11.27 39.12
C ARG A 11 9.66 -9.98 38.83
N ARG A 12 10.28 -8.84 39.17
CA ARG A 12 9.65 -7.53 38.97
C ARG A 12 9.60 -7.17 37.48
N LEU A 13 8.49 -6.59 37.02
CA LEU A 13 8.34 -6.13 35.65
C LEU A 13 9.42 -5.14 35.22
N ALA A 14 9.92 -4.32 36.16
CA ALA A 14 11.00 -3.36 35.89
C ALA A 14 12.36 -4.03 35.53
N GLU A 15 12.57 -5.27 35.93
CA GLU A 15 13.78 -6.05 35.69
C GLU A 15 13.70 -6.85 34.37
N MET A 16 12.56 -6.87 33.74
CA MET A 16 12.31 -7.58 32.50
C MET A 16 12.73 -6.73 31.31
N SER A 17 13.25 -7.37 30.25
CA SER A 17 13.46 -6.73 28.96
C SER A 17 12.13 -6.26 28.35
N VAL A 18 12.21 -5.37 27.36
CA VAL A 18 11.02 -4.87 26.65
C VAL A 18 10.21 -6.03 26.04
N GLY A 19 10.87 -6.98 25.39
CA GLY A 19 10.22 -8.13 24.78
C GLY A 19 9.58 -9.07 25.82
N GLU A 20 10.23 -9.30 26.97
CA GLU A 20 9.65 -10.10 28.05
C GLU A 20 8.39 -9.46 28.63
N ARG A 21 8.44 -8.16 28.90
CA ARG A 21 7.26 -7.40 29.37
C ARG A 21 6.11 -7.46 28.36
N TYR A 22 6.44 -7.32 27.07
CA TYR A 22 5.46 -7.40 26.01
C TYR A 22 4.78 -8.78 25.98
N ARG A 23 5.55 -9.88 26.00
CA ARG A 23 4.99 -11.24 26.01
C ARG A 23 4.13 -11.52 27.25
N VAL A 24 4.53 -11.04 28.43
CA VAL A 24 3.72 -11.17 29.64
C VAL A 24 2.39 -10.40 29.49
N ARG A 25 2.45 -9.17 29.00
CA ARG A 25 1.24 -8.37 28.78
C ARG A 25 0.29 -9.01 27.75
N LEU A 26 0.85 -9.50 26.64
CA LEU A 26 0.08 -10.20 25.61
C LEU A 26 -0.55 -11.49 26.17
N ALA A 27 0.18 -12.26 26.97
CA ALA A 27 -0.34 -13.45 27.63
C ALA A 27 -1.52 -13.13 28.56
N CYS A 28 -1.43 -12.04 29.33
CA CYS A 28 -2.54 -11.58 30.18
C CYS A 28 -3.76 -11.16 29.35
N LEU A 29 -3.54 -10.45 28.24
CA LEU A 29 -4.63 -10.01 27.36
C LEU A 29 -5.32 -11.18 26.68
N LEU A 30 -4.58 -12.13 26.14
CA LEU A 30 -5.15 -13.31 25.46
C LEU A 30 -5.78 -14.30 26.44
N GLY A 31 -5.30 -14.35 27.69
CA GLY A 31 -5.85 -15.21 28.72
C GLY A 31 -7.08 -14.64 29.45
N ALA A 32 -7.38 -13.37 29.26
CA ALA A 32 -8.59 -12.74 29.79
C ALA A 32 -9.72 -12.85 28.77
N ASN A 33 -10.87 -13.34 29.21
CA ASN A 33 -12.03 -13.53 28.32
C ASN A 33 -12.65 -12.16 28.02
N HIS A 34 -12.24 -11.54 26.92
CA HIS A 34 -12.72 -10.23 26.47
C HIS A 34 -13.72 -10.37 25.33
N ASP A 35 -14.83 -9.63 25.39
CA ASP A 35 -15.79 -9.51 24.29
C ASP A 35 -15.19 -8.81 23.07
N PHE A 36 -14.19 -7.94 23.30
CA PHE A 36 -13.51 -7.20 22.26
C PHE A 36 -12.02 -7.00 22.58
N LEU A 37 -11.16 -7.24 21.58
CA LEU A 37 -9.71 -7.12 21.72
C LEU A 37 -9.12 -6.28 20.59
N LEU A 38 -8.27 -5.32 20.95
CA LEU A 38 -7.48 -4.52 20.02
C LEU A 38 -6.00 -4.86 20.19
N LEU A 39 -5.37 -5.36 19.11
CA LEU A 39 -3.97 -5.73 19.08
C LEU A 39 -3.23 -4.84 18.09
N ASP A 40 -2.21 -4.16 18.57
CA ASP A 40 -1.33 -3.31 17.76
C ASP A 40 0.04 -3.97 17.64
N GLU A 41 0.42 -4.33 16.41
CA GLU A 41 1.66 -5.04 16.05
C GLU A 41 1.96 -6.24 16.97
N PRO A 42 1.02 -7.19 17.15
CA PRO A 42 1.17 -8.26 18.15
C PRO A 42 2.26 -9.27 17.83
N THR A 43 2.78 -9.27 16.61
CA THR A 43 3.87 -10.16 16.18
C THR A 43 5.25 -9.72 16.65
N ASN A 44 5.39 -8.47 17.10
CA ASN A 44 6.66 -7.95 17.57
C ASN A 44 7.20 -8.74 18.75
N HIS A 45 8.48 -9.11 18.70
CA HIS A 45 9.19 -9.86 19.75
C HIS A 45 8.68 -11.28 20.02
N LEU A 46 7.91 -11.86 19.09
CA LEU A 46 7.45 -13.24 19.15
C LEU A 46 8.36 -14.14 18.31
N ASP A 47 8.59 -15.36 18.80
CA ASP A 47 9.16 -16.44 18.01
C ASP A 47 8.05 -17.22 17.28
N GLN A 48 8.40 -18.18 16.41
CA GLN A 48 7.44 -18.91 15.61
C GLN A 48 6.37 -19.62 16.46
N ARG A 49 6.76 -20.22 17.57
CA ARG A 49 5.82 -20.92 18.46
C ARG A 49 4.80 -19.98 19.10
N ALA A 50 5.25 -18.77 19.46
CA ALA A 50 4.39 -17.74 20.02
C ALA A 50 3.45 -17.15 18.95
N LEU A 51 3.92 -17.03 17.70
CA LEU A 51 3.09 -16.61 16.56
C LEU A 51 2.00 -17.65 16.26
N ASP A 52 2.33 -18.94 16.22
CA ASP A 52 1.38 -20.01 16.02
C ASP A 52 0.30 -20.00 17.11
N PHE A 53 0.72 -19.87 18.37
CA PHE A 53 -0.20 -19.75 19.51
C PHE A 53 -1.11 -18.51 19.42
N LEU A 54 -0.56 -17.35 19.04
CA LEU A 54 -1.33 -16.12 18.83
C LEU A 54 -2.38 -16.34 17.74
N THR A 55 -1.98 -16.90 16.61
CA THR A 55 -2.84 -17.18 15.46
C THR A 55 -4.00 -18.10 15.85
N ASP A 56 -3.71 -19.20 16.53
CA ASP A 56 -4.72 -20.16 16.99
C ASP A 56 -5.67 -19.54 18.01
N THR A 57 -5.15 -18.73 18.92
CA THR A 57 -5.96 -18.03 19.94
C THR A 57 -6.91 -17.03 19.28
N VAL A 58 -6.42 -16.23 18.31
CA VAL A 58 -7.25 -15.26 17.58
C VAL A 58 -8.32 -15.97 16.76
N ARG A 59 -7.98 -17.07 16.08
CA ARG A 59 -8.95 -17.88 15.31
C ARG A 59 -10.03 -18.51 16.18
N GLY A 60 -9.66 -18.97 17.37
CA GLY A 60 -10.59 -19.63 18.30
C GLY A 60 -11.43 -18.66 19.13
N SER A 61 -11.20 -17.35 19.02
CA SER A 61 -11.94 -16.36 19.78
C SER A 61 -13.34 -16.13 19.22
N GLU A 62 -14.35 -16.14 20.09
CA GLU A 62 -15.73 -15.78 19.73
C GLU A 62 -15.99 -14.27 19.77
N GLY A 63 -15.08 -13.49 20.35
CA GLY A 63 -15.16 -12.05 20.48
C GLY A 63 -14.75 -11.27 19.24
N GLY A 64 -15.02 -9.99 19.24
CA GLY A 64 -14.55 -9.07 18.19
C GLY A 64 -13.05 -8.79 18.34
N ILE A 65 -12.24 -9.05 17.31
CA ILE A 65 -10.81 -8.76 17.33
C ILE A 65 -10.46 -7.80 16.20
N VAL A 66 -9.73 -6.74 16.54
CA VAL A 66 -9.10 -5.83 15.58
C VAL A 66 -7.58 -5.95 15.73
N VAL A 67 -6.91 -6.23 14.64
CA VAL A 67 -5.45 -6.37 14.60
C VAL A 67 -4.87 -5.35 13.64
N VAL A 68 -3.90 -4.57 14.11
CA VAL A 68 -3.04 -3.74 13.28
C VAL A 68 -1.71 -4.47 13.14
N SER A 69 -1.31 -4.81 11.92
CA SER A 69 -0.06 -5.53 11.69
C SER A 69 0.50 -5.33 10.28
N HIS A 70 1.82 -5.43 10.17
CA HIS A 70 2.55 -5.54 8.90
C HIS A 70 2.83 -7.00 8.50
N ASP A 71 2.53 -7.95 9.36
CA ASP A 71 2.73 -9.37 9.10
C ASP A 71 1.65 -9.92 8.18
N ARG A 72 2.04 -10.13 6.92
CA ARG A 72 1.14 -10.61 5.87
C ARG A 72 0.68 -12.05 6.09
N VAL A 73 1.51 -12.86 6.76
CA VAL A 73 1.17 -14.25 7.05
C VAL A 73 0.08 -14.28 8.10
N LEU A 74 0.28 -13.54 9.20
CA LEU A 74 -0.75 -13.41 10.23
C LEU A 74 -2.06 -12.89 9.64
N LEU A 75 -2.01 -11.79 8.85
CA LEU A 75 -3.20 -11.20 8.24
C LEU A 75 -3.91 -12.18 7.29
N ALA A 76 -3.15 -12.96 6.50
CA ALA A 76 -3.72 -13.98 5.62
C ALA A 76 -4.44 -15.09 6.40
N ASP A 77 -3.93 -15.38 7.58
CA ASP A 77 -4.43 -16.47 8.43
C ASP A 77 -5.67 -16.10 9.25
N ILE A 78 -5.77 -14.86 9.72
CA ILE A 78 -6.81 -14.46 10.68
C ILE A 78 -7.82 -13.44 10.15
N ALA A 79 -7.47 -12.64 9.15
CA ALA A 79 -8.32 -11.55 8.73
C ALA A 79 -9.55 -12.06 7.97
N THR A 80 -10.74 -11.73 8.45
CA THR A 80 -12.00 -11.90 7.72
C THR A 80 -12.37 -10.66 6.92
N LYS A 81 -11.96 -9.49 7.41
CA LYS A 81 -12.11 -8.19 6.76
C LYS A 81 -10.84 -7.38 6.96
N VAL A 82 -10.49 -6.55 5.99
CA VAL A 82 -9.35 -5.64 6.07
C VAL A 82 -9.80 -4.21 5.85
N LEU A 83 -9.51 -3.35 6.82
CA LEU A 83 -9.69 -1.90 6.69
C LEU A 83 -8.37 -1.30 6.21
N ASP A 84 -8.37 -0.81 4.98
CA ASP A 84 -7.23 -0.11 4.40
C ASP A 84 -7.31 1.39 4.75
N LEU A 85 -6.28 1.87 5.43
CA LEU A 85 -6.16 3.28 5.84
C LEU A 85 -5.35 4.11 4.85
N ASP A 86 -4.72 3.47 3.85
CA ASP A 86 -4.02 4.21 2.81
C ASP A 86 -5.01 5.08 2.01
N PRO A 87 -4.60 6.29 1.61
CA PRO A 87 -5.46 7.15 0.82
C PRO A 87 -5.87 6.46 -0.50
N SER A 88 -7.18 6.35 -0.71
CA SER A 88 -7.74 6.03 -2.02
C SER A 88 -7.79 7.29 -2.90
N GLN A 89 -8.23 7.14 -4.15
CA GLN A 89 -8.38 8.26 -5.08
C GLN A 89 -9.23 9.42 -4.50
N ASP A 90 -10.24 9.10 -3.71
CA ASP A 90 -11.15 10.05 -3.06
C ASP A 90 -10.75 10.39 -1.62
N GLY A 91 -9.59 9.92 -1.15
CA GLY A 91 -9.07 10.16 0.20
C GLY A 91 -9.83 9.43 1.31
N THR A 92 -10.71 8.48 0.97
CA THR A 92 -11.48 7.72 1.96
C THR A 92 -10.85 6.36 2.26
N THR A 93 -11.07 5.86 3.46
CA THR A 93 -10.67 4.49 3.84
C THR A 93 -11.56 3.46 3.18
N ARG A 94 -11.03 2.27 2.91
CA ARG A 94 -11.75 1.17 2.27
C ARG A 94 -11.82 -0.06 3.16
N LEU A 95 -13.00 -0.64 3.23
CA LEU A 95 -13.21 -1.92 3.90
C LEU A 95 -13.36 -3.03 2.85
N TYR A 96 -12.48 -4.01 2.91
CA TYR A 96 -12.49 -5.19 2.02
C TYR A 96 -12.99 -6.42 2.79
N GLY A 97 -13.87 -7.18 2.16
CA GLY A 97 -14.28 -8.51 2.62
C GLY A 97 -13.37 -9.62 2.08
N ASP A 98 -13.75 -10.86 2.35
CA ASP A 98 -13.05 -12.06 1.87
C ASP A 98 -11.59 -12.15 2.31
N GLY A 99 -11.30 -11.66 3.52
CA GLY A 99 -10.00 -11.76 4.14
C GLY A 99 -8.90 -10.96 3.45
N TYR A 100 -7.67 -11.35 3.70
CA TYR A 100 -6.49 -10.68 3.13
C TYR A 100 -6.38 -10.86 1.61
N GLY A 101 -6.81 -12.00 1.07
CA GLY A 101 -6.87 -12.23 -0.38
C GLY A 101 -7.86 -11.29 -1.08
N GLY A 102 -9.03 -11.09 -0.48
CA GLY A 102 -10.03 -10.14 -0.97
C GLY A 102 -9.53 -8.70 -0.97
N PHE A 103 -8.78 -8.31 0.07
CA PHE A 103 -8.09 -7.01 0.13
C PHE A 103 -7.09 -6.82 -1.02
N LEU A 104 -6.19 -7.79 -1.26
CA LEU A 104 -5.20 -7.68 -2.33
C LEU A 104 -5.87 -7.53 -3.70
N ALA A 105 -6.84 -8.39 -4.01
CA ALA A 105 -7.59 -8.33 -5.27
C ALA A 105 -8.43 -7.06 -5.41
N GLY A 106 -9.00 -6.57 -4.32
CA GLY A 106 -9.78 -5.33 -4.28
C GLY A 106 -8.92 -4.11 -4.57
N ARG A 107 -7.77 -4.03 -3.90
CA ARG A 107 -6.80 -2.94 -4.08
C ARG A 107 -6.20 -2.90 -5.48
N GLU A 108 -5.89 -4.07 -6.05
CA GLU A 108 -5.39 -4.15 -7.42
C GLU A 108 -6.43 -3.62 -8.43
N ARG A 109 -7.69 -4.02 -8.28
CA ARG A 109 -8.79 -3.53 -9.13
C ARG A 109 -9.01 -2.03 -8.98
N GLU A 110 -8.90 -1.50 -7.78
CA GLU A 110 -9.03 -0.06 -7.53
C GLU A 110 -7.90 0.73 -8.18
N LEU A 111 -6.65 0.29 -8.01
CA LEU A 111 -5.48 0.91 -8.66
C LEU A 111 -5.58 0.85 -10.19
N ALA A 112 -6.02 -0.27 -10.75
CA ALA A 112 -6.19 -0.41 -12.20
C ALA A 112 -7.24 0.57 -12.73
N ARG A 113 -8.38 0.71 -12.05
CA ARG A 113 -9.42 1.68 -12.39
C ARG A 113 -8.92 3.11 -12.29
N TRP A 114 -8.27 3.47 -11.20
CA TRP A 114 -7.69 4.80 -11.00
C TRP A 114 -6.66 5.14 -12.08
N THR A 115 -5.78 4.19 -12.43
CA THR A 115 -4.82 4.36 -13.52
C THR A 115 -5.52 4.59 -14.84
N GLN A 116 -6.57 3.82 -15.15
CA GLN A 116 -7.35 3.99 -16.37
C GLN A 116 -8.03 5.36 -16.43
N GLU A 117 -8.64 5.81 -15.35
CA GLU A 117 -9.27 7.13 -15.26
C GLU A 117 -8.25 8.27 -15.45
N TYR A 118 -7.07 8.13 -14.83
CA TYR A 118 -5.97 9.08 -15.00
C TYR A 118 -5.50 9.14 -16.46
N ASP A 119 -5.30 8.01 -17.11
CA ASP A 119 -4.85 7.94 -18.51
C ASP A 119 -5.89 8.50 -19.47
N GLN A 120 -7.18 8.24 -19.23
CA GLN A 120 -8.28 8.84 -19.99
C GLN A 120 -8.31 10.36 -19.84
N HIS A 121 -8.18 10.85 -18.60
CA HIS A 121 -8.13 12.29 -18.32
C HIS A 121 -6.93 12.96 -19.00
N GLN A 122 -5.76 12.37 -18.96
CA GLN A 122 -4.55 12.85 -19.63
C GLN A 122 -4.71 12.86 -21.18
N SER A 123 -5.33 11.83 -21.73
CA SER A 123 -5.56 11.71 -23.15
C SER A 123 -6.53 12.79 -23.66
N GLU A 124 -7.64 13.02 -22.93
CA GLU A 124 -8.59 14.05 -23.26
C GLU A 124 -7.97 15.46 -23.13
N GLN A 125 -7.19 15.71 -22.09
CA GLN A 125 -6.46 16.98 -21.93
C GLN A 125 -5.53 17.25 -23.12
N ARG A 126 -4.73 16.26 -23.55
CA ARG A 126 -3.86 16.39 -24.71
C ARG A 126 -4.63 16.66 -25.99
N ARG A 127 -5.77 15.97 -26.17
CA ARG A 127 -6.64 16.17 -27.32
C ARG A 127 -7.20 17.61 -27.36
N LEU A 128 -7.73 18.10 -26.25
CA LEU A 128 -8.26 19.46 -26.15
C LEU A 128 -7.20 20.54 -26.36
N VAL A 129 -5.98 20.35 -25.87
CA VAL A 129 -4.86 21.26 -26.11
C VAL A 129 -4.49 21.29 -27.60
N ASN A 130 -4.46 20.15 -28.27
CA ASN A 130 -4.19 20.06 -29.71
C ASN A 130 -5.33 20.72 -30.54
N ASP A 131 -6.59 20.51 -30.16
CA ASP A 131 -7.75 21.12 -30.81
C ASP A 131 -7.72 22.65 -30.65
N LEU A 132 -7.33 23.14 -29.46
CA LEU A 132 -7.17 24.56 -29.18
C LEU A 132 -6.06 25.17 -30.07
N SER A 133 -4.88 24.55 -30.10
CA SER A 133 -3.78 24.95 -30.94
C SER A 133 -4.16 25.02 -32.43
N THR A 134 -4.85 23.99 -32.90
CA THR A 134 -5.35 23.94 -34.29
C THR A 134 -6.37 25.07 -34.57
N ALA A 135 -7.29 25.30 -33.62
CA ALA A 135 -8.28 26.37 -33.77
C ALA A 135 -7.64 27.77 -33.76
N GLN A 136 -6.65 28.00 -32.90
CA GLN A 136 -5.88 29.25 -32.82
C GLN A 136 -5.04 29.50 -34.08
N ASN A 137 -4.35 28.50 -34.59
CA ASN A 137 -3.55 28.58 -35.82
C ASN A 137 -4.42 28.95 -37.04
N ARG A 138 -5.66 28.39 -37.12
CA ARG A 138 -6.62 28.76 -38.17
C ARG A 138 -7.06 30.21 -38.06
N LEU A 139 -7.16 30.77 -36.87
CA LEU A 139 -7.48 32.19 -36.66
C LEU A 139 -6.32 33.11 -37.07
N GLN A 140 -5.07 32.73 -36.74
CA GLN A 140 -3.88 33.52 -37.02
C GLN A 140 -3.48 33.47 -38.48
N SER A 141 -3.62 32.32 -39.17
CA SER A 141 -3.21 32.15 -40.55
C SER A 141 -4.06 32.90 -41.58
N GLY A 142 -5.04 33.67 -41.14
CA GLY A 142 -5.87 34.49 -42.04
C GLY A 142 -6.59 33.65 -43.10
N TRP A 143 -6.88 32.38 -42.83
CA TRP A 143 -7.53 31.47 -43.79
C TRP A 143 -8.76 32.08 -44.40
N ARG A 144 -8.69 32.43 -45.69
CA ARG A 144 -9.80 32.95 -46.48
C ARG A 144 -10.49 31.77 -47.17
N PRO A 145 -11.77 31.52 -46.88
CA PRO A 145 -12.53 30.50 -47.62
C PRO A 145 -12.65 30.84 -49.12
N PRO A 146 -12.76 29.84 -49.98
CA PRO A 146 -13.04 30.06 -51.41
C PRO A 146 -14.21 30.97 -51.65
N LYS A 147 -14.13 31.86 -52.66
CA LYS A 147 -15.25 32.77 -53.04
C LYS A 147 -16.52 31.97 -53.32
N GLY A 148 -17.58 32.23 -52.61
CA GLY A 148 -18.90 31.64 -52.86
C GLY A 148 -19.63 31.01 -51.66
N THR A 149 -19.00 30.88 -50.52
CA THR A 149 -19.61 30.32 -49.32
C THR A 149 -19.88 31.43 -48.28
N GLY A 150 -21.14 31.57 -47.82
CA GLY A 150 -21.66 32.61 -46.92
C GLY A 150 -20.70 33.12 -45.86
N LYS A 151 -20.26 34.36 -46.01
CA LYS A 151 -19.20 34.99 -45.18
C LYS A 151 -19.53 35.11 -43.72
N HIS A 152 -20.80 35.18 -43.33
CA HIS A 152 -21.18 35.49 -41.94
C HIS A 152 -21.21 34.29 -40.97
N GLN A 153 -21.50 33.08 -41.45
CA GLN A 153 -21.59 31.92 -40.56
C GLN A 153 -20.24 31.29 -40.13
N ARG A 154 -19.16 31.55 -40.85
CA ARG A 154 -17.84 30.95 -40.57
C ARG A 154 -16.92 31.80 -39.71
N ALA A 155 -17.06 33.13 -39.78
CA ALA A 155 -16.30 34.06 -38.92
C ALA A 155 -16.69 33.96 -37.45
N THR A 156 -17.95 33.56 -37.18
CA THR A 156 -18.46 33.39 -35.80
C THR A 156 -18.18 32.01 -35.20
N ARG A 157 -17.87 30.98 -36.02
CA ARG A 157 -17.64 29.62 -35.53
C ARG A 157 -16.28 29.43 -34.86
N ALA A 158 -15.20 30.05 -35.33
CA ALA A 158 -13.88 29.86 -34.78
C ALA A 158 -13.71 30.41 -33.35
N PRO A 159 -14.21 31.65 -33.04
CA PRO A 159 -14.17 32.14 -31.66
C PRO A 159 -15.10 31.36 -30.71
N SER A 160 -16.21 30.82 -31.22
CA SER A 160 -17.09 29.97 -30.41
C SER A 160 -16.45 28.60 -30.10
N LEU A 161 -15.72 28.04 -31.06
CA LEU A 161 -14.98 26.79 -30.87
C LEU A 161 -13.86 26.96 -29.81
N VAL A 162 -13.08 28.02 -29.91
CA VAL A 162 -12.03 28.33 -28.91
C VAL A 162 -12.65 28.48 -27.52
N ARG A 163 -13.76 29.21 -27.41
CA ARG A 163 -14.47 29.33 -26.09
C ARG A 163 -15.00 28.01 -25.56
N SER A 164 -15.52 27.14 -26.44
CA SER A 164 -16.04 25.84 -26.00
C SER A 164 -14.91 24.88 -25.56
N VAL A 165 -13.76 24.93 -26.22
CA VAL A 165 -12.59 24.12 -25.85
C VAL A 165 -11.99 24.62 -24.53
N ASN A 166 -11.85 25.94 -24.36
CA ASN A 166 -11.37 26.50 -23.09
C ASN A 166 -12.29 26.11 -21.92
N ARG A 167 -13.61 26.22 -22.07
CA ARG A 167 -14.54 25.79 -21.02
C ARG A 167 -14.34 24.32 -20.65
N ARG A 168 -14.15 23.42 -21.64
CA ARG A 168 -13.88 22.00 -21.38
C ARG A 168 -12.55 21.79 -20.69
N LEU A 169 -11.52 22.56 -21.04
CA LEU A 169 -10.23 22.51 -20.33
C LEU A 169 -10.36 22.99 -18.89
N ASP A 170 -11.12 24.06 -18.65
CA ASP A 170 -11.41 24.55 -17.31
C ASP A 170 -12.16 23.50 -16.48
N ASP A 171 -13.19 22.86 -17.07
CA ASP A 171 -13.94 21.78 -16.43
C ASP A 171 -13.05 20.56 -16.13
N LEU A 172 -12.17 20.15 -17.05
CA LEU A 172 -11.19 19.08 -16.84
C LEU A 172 -10.20 19.43 -15.72
N THR A 173 -9.75 20.68 -15.66
CA THR A 173 -8.81 21.13 -14.64
C THR A 173 -9.47 21.16 -13.26
N ALA A 174 -10.74 21.57 -13.20
CA ALA A 174 -11.52 21.57 -11.96
C ALA A 174 -11.76 20.15 -11.39
N HIS A 175 -11.77 19.15 -12.27
CA HIS A 175 -11.96 17.73 -11.91
C HIS A 175 -10.68 16.92 -12.18
N ALA A 176 -9.52 17.49 -11.89
CA ALA A 176 -8.23 16.84 -12.15
C ALA A 176 -8.10 15.54 -11.34
N VAL A 177 -7.81 14.45 -12.04
CA VAL A 177 -7.52 13.15 -11.44
C VAL A 177 -6.05 13.12 -11.07
N ASN A 178 -5.76 12.90 -9.79
CA ASN A 178 -4.39 12.76 -9.31
C ASN A 178 -3.76 11.47 -9.86
N LYS A 179 -2.45 11.52 -10.09
CA LYS A 179 -1.70 10.33 -10.51
C LYS A 179 -1.72 9.30 -9.37
N PRO A 180 -2.13 8.05 -9.65
CA PRO A 180 -2.03 6.99 -8.66
C PRO A 180 -0.56 6.77 -8.28
N GLU A 181 -0.28 6.69 -6.99
CA GLU A 181 1.05 6.30 -6.53
C GLU A 181 1.25 4.81 -6.80
N ALA A 182 2.28 4.50 -7.58
CA ALA A 182 2.65 3.11 -7.81
C ALA A 182 3.12 2.50 -6.48
N PRO A 183 2.66 1.30 -6.12
CA PRO A 183 3.15 0.63 -4.92
C PRO A 183 4.67 0.48 -5.01
N LEU A 184 5.35 0.83 -3.93
CA LEU A 184 6.80 0.68 -3.83
C LEU A 184 7.15 -0.80 -4.02
N ARG A 185 7.92 -1.10 -5.07
CA ARG A 185 8.44 -2.44 -5.34
C ARG A 185 9.94 -2.43 -5.09
N PHE A 186 10.37 -3.27 -4.18
CA PHE A 186 11.79 -3.55 -4.05
C PHE A 186 12.25 -4.30 -5.31
N ARG A 187 13.20 -3.71 -6.04
CA ARG A 187 13.92 -4.39 -7.11
C ARG A 187 15.32 -4.65 -6.62
N MET A 188 15.65 -5.90 -6.44
CA MET A 188 17.03 -6.29 -6.22
C MET A 188 17.83 -5.90 -7.47
N PRO A 189 18.91 -5.12 -7.35
CA PRO A 189 19.79 -4.90 -8.49
C PRO A 189 20.34 -6.26 -8.94
N GLU A 190 20.42 -6.47 -10.25
CA GLU A 190 21.12 -7.62 -10.80
C GLU A 190 22.60 -7.46 -10.45
N LEU A 191 23.03 -8.16 -9.43
CA LEU A 191 24.44 -8.22 -9.07
C LEU A 191 25.12 -9.16 -10.07
N PRO A 192 26.27 -8.76 -10.64
CA PRO A 192 27.04 -9.68 -11.48
C PRO A 192 27.37 -10.92 -10.66
N ALA A 193 27.08 -12.09 -11.22
CA ALA A 193 27.43 -13.36 -10.59
C ALA A 193 28.97 -13.46 -10.55
N LEU A 194 29.54 -13.11 -9.42
CA LEU A 194 30.97 -13.31 -9.13
C LEU A 194 31.13 -14.75 -8.62
N GLY A 195 31.25 -15.69 -9.53
CA GLY A 195 31.47 -17.09 -9.20
C GLY A 195 32.73 -17.26 -8.33
N GLY A 196 32.61 -17.98 -7.23
CA GLY A 196 33.71 -18.30 -6.35
C GLY A 196 34.14 -17.21 -5.35
N THR A 197 33.39 -16.12 -5.25
CA THR A 197 33.68 -15.06 -4.27
C THR A 197 32.81 -15.27 -3.03
N THR A 198 33.46 -15.42 -1.87
CA THR A 198 32.73 -15.46 -0.60
C THR A 198 32.18 -14.07 -0.28
N LEU A 199 30.86 -13.92 -0.30
CA LEU A 199 30.19 -12.65 -0.06
C LEU A 199 30.16 -12.26 1.42
N VAL A 200 29.96 -13.25 2.27
CA VAL A 200 29.97 -13.09 3.74
C VAL A 200 30.60 -14.32 4.36
N ARG A 201 31.59 -14.11 5.21
CA ARG A 201 32.21 -15.14 6.02
C ARG A 201 32.08 -14.76 7.49
N VAL A 202 31.53 -15.66 8.26
CA VAL A 202 31.38 -15.52 9.72
C VAL A 202 32.05 -16.72 10.34
N ASP A 203 33.13 -16.47 11.08
CA ASP A 203 33.91 -17.54 11.72
C ASP A 203 33.76 -17.47 13.24
N GLU A 204 33.43 -18.61 13.86
CA GLU A 204 33.41 -18.83 15.31
C GLU A 204 32.67 -17.76 16.14
N VAL A 205 31.50 -17.26 15.61
CA VAL A 205 30.74 -16.28 16.37
C VAL A 205 29.99 -16.93 17.53
N THR A 206 30.24 -16.39 18.71
CA THR A 206 29.51 -16.73 19.93
C THR A 206 28.74 -15.49 20.43
N VAL A 207 27.57 -15.68 20.99
CA VAL A 207 26.79 -14.61 21.62
C VAL A 207 26.55 -15.02 23.06
N PHE A 208 27.06 -14.21 24.00
CA PHE A 208 26.94 -14.44 25.40
C PHE A 208 25.47 -14.72 25.82
N HIS A 209 25.25 -15.83 26.49
CA HIS A 209 23.92 -16.35 26.88
C HIS A 209 22.95 -16.76 25.77
N ARG A 210 23.33 -16.67 24.46
CA ARG A 210 22.45 -17.04 23.37
C ARG A 210 23.01 -18.07 22.39
N LEU A 211 24.31 -17.99 22.11
CA LEU A 211 25.02 -18.89 21.20
C LEU A 211 26.25 -19.43 21.96
N ILE A 212 26.08 -20.55 22.66
CA ILE A 212 27.14 -21.19 23.47
C ILE A 212 28.09 -21.97 22.56
N VAL A 213 27.57 -22.48 21.44
CA VAL A 213 28.38 -23.18 20.44
C VAL A 213 28.75 -22.20 19.33
N PRO A 214 30.05 -22.10 18.96
CA PRO A 214 30.49 -21.25 17.87
C PRO A 214 29.81 -21.64 16.55
N VAL A 215 29.32 -20.66 15.84
CA VAL A 215 28.69 -20.85 14.51
C VAL A 215 29.56 -20.20 13.45
N SER A 216 29.89 -20.99 12.41
CA SER A 216 30.62 -20.50 11.23
C SER A 216 29.73 -20.69 9.99
N VAL A 217 29.54 -19.63 9.22
CA VAL A 217 28.76 -19.60 8.00
C VAL A 217 29.54 -18.91 6.90
N ALA A 218 29.59 -19.50 5.73
CA ALA A 218 30.06 -18.86 4.52
C ALA A 218 28.96 -18.84 3.47
N LEU A 219 28.70 -17.65 2.93
CA LEU A 219 27.80 -17.45 1.79
C LEU A 219 28.66 -17.12 0.56
N SER A 220 28.53 -17.92 -0.47
CA SER A 220 29.26 -17.79 -1.75
C SER A 220 28.29 -17.56 -2.90
#